data_ab3704a9705ad18e967ff2ae53bfa311
#
_entry.id   ab3704a9705ad18e967ff2ae53bfa311
#
_cell.length_a   1.000
_cell.length_b   1.000
_cell.length_c   1.000
_cell.angle_alpha   90.00
_cell.angle_beta   90.00
_cell.angle_gamma   90.00
#
_symmetry.space_group_name_H-M   'P 1'
#
loop_
_entity.id
_entity.type
_entity.pdbx_description
1 polymer ?
#
loop_
_entity_poly.entity_id
_entity_poly.type
_entity_poly.pdbx_seq_one_letter_code
_entity_poly.pdbx_strand_id
1 'polypeptide(L)'
;MGARAHGAGAMSALPLALTMGDPAGIGPEITAGAWKRLRAEGPVFAWLGDPACLPAGMPVQEIEEIGDASAVFAEALPVLPMRLPVPVRAGEPDPANAQTVIDSIARAVGLARAGAAGGVVTNPISKAVLRRAGFPHPGHTEFLAELCHVPGREVMMLASPMLRVVPVTIHVSLRDALDMLDEAMIVETARTTAQALKRDFGIASPRLAIAGLNPHAGEGGMMGREEIETIIPSIERLRAEGLDVQGPMPPDTMFTQTARERYDAALCMYHDQALIPLKTLDMANGVNVTLGLPIVRTSPDHGTAFDIAGKGVAEPQSLVAALRLAGELAHNRQVFGKGEGA
;
A
#
# COMPACT_ATOMS: atom_id res chain seq x y z
N MET A 1 25.85 -25.08 36.46
CA MET A 1 26.46 -24.90 35.13
C MET A 1 25.46 -24.13 34.28
N GLY A 2 25.72 -22.84 34.08
CA GLY A 2 24.77 -21.93 33.47
C GLY A 2 24.80 -22.00 31.95
N ALA A 3 23.65 -22.18 31.36
CA ALA A 3 23.42 -21.97 29.94
C ALA A 3 23.36 -20.47 29.65
N ARG A 4 24.35 -19.95 28.95
CA ARG A 4 24.36 -18.58 28.43
C ARG A 4 23.33 -18.51 27.28
N ALA A 5 22.24 -17.80 27.51
CA ALA A 5 21.36 -17.35 26.45
C ALA A 5 22.17 -16.37 25.57
N HIS A 6 22.47 -16.78 24.34
CA HIS A 6 22.96 -15.87 23.32
C HIS A 6 21.78 -14.97 22.94
N GLY A 7 21.83 -13.71 23.39
CA GLY A 7 20.97 -12.68 22.91
C GLY A 7 21.23 -12.49 21.42
N ALA A 8 20.30 -12.93 20.59
CA ALA A 8 20.21 -12.48 19.20
C ALA A 8 19.95 -10.97 19.28
N GLY A 9 20.94 -10.17 18.95
CA GLY A 9 20.78 -8.72 18.83
C GLY A 9 19.64 -8.46 17.84
N ALA A 10 18.53 -7.92 18.31
CA ALA A 10 17.45 -7.46 17.48
C ALA A 10 18.07 -6.47 16.48
N MET A 11 18.19 -6.85 15.21
CA MET A 11 18.52 -5.89 14.16
C MET A 11 17.45 -4.81 14.20
N SER A 12 17.83 -3.57 14.53
CA SER A 12 16.92 -2.44 14.53
C SER A 12 16.25 -2.38 13.16
N ALA A 13 14.93 -2.41 13.14
CA ALA A 13 14.18 -2.30 11.89
C ALA A 13 14.53 -0.96 11.22
N LEU A 14 14.78 -0.98 9.90
CA LEU A 14 15.08 0.22 9.15
C LEU A 14 13.90 1.21 9.22
N PRO A 15 14.17 2.52 9.37
CA PRO A 15 13.12 3.52 9.34
C PRO A 15 12.34 3.50 8.02
N LEU A 16 11.06 3.85 8.07
CA LEU A 16 10.21 4.00 6.89
C LEU A 16 10.35 5.42 6.31
N ALA A 17 10.30 5.54 5.00
CA ALA A 17 10.26 6.83 4.31
C ALA A 17 8.79 7.24 4.07
N LEU A 18 8.30 8.27 4.77
CA LEU A 18 6.96 8.83 4.58
C LEU A 18 7.04 10.04 3.66
N THR A 19 6.37 10.00 2.50
CA THR A 19 6.38 11.12 1.55
C THR A 19 5.56 12.30 2.05
N MET A 20 5.84 13.49 1.50
CA MET A 20 5.12 14.72 1.86
C MET A 20 3.61 14.65 1.57
N GLY A 21 3.23 14.07 0.42
CA GLY A 21 1.88 14.21 -0.12
C GLY A 21 1.64 15.61 -0.69
N ASP A 22 0.37 15.96 -0.94
CA ASP A 22 0.04 17.34 -1.28
C ASP A 22 0.12 18.20 -0.01
N PRO A 23 1.01 19.21 0.02
CA PRO A 23 1.25 19.99 1.24
C PRO A 23 0.05 20.84 1.66
N ALA A 24 -0.87 21.16 0.75
CA ALA A 24 -2.10 21.89 1.05
C ALA A 24 -3.25 20.97 1.53
N GLY A 25 -3.07 19.65 1.47
CA GLY A 25 -4.02 18.65 1.97
C GLY A 25 -3.81 18.31 3.44
N ILE A 26 -4.46 17.23 3.88
CA ILE A 26 -4.37 16.75 5.27
C ILE A 26 -3.05 16.02 5.59
N GLY A 27 -2.18 15.78 4.59
CA GLY A 27 -0.90 15.07 4.76
C GLY A 27 -0.09 15.51 5.97
N PRO A 28 0.22 16.82 6.14
CA PRO A 28 0.96 17.32 7.31
C PRO A 28 0.26 17.06 8.65
N GLU A 29 -1.06 17.22 8.72
CA GLU A 29 -1.84 16.99 9.95
C GLU A 29 -1.85 15.52 10.35
N ILE A 30 -2.16 14.62 9.40
CA ILE A 30 -2.18 13.18 9.70
C ILE A 30 -0.78 12.63 9.99
N THR A 31 0.27 13.19 9.39
CA THR A 31 1.67 12.86 9.73
C THR A 31 1.99 13.22 11.18
N ALA A 32 1.62 14.42 11.61
CA ALA A 32 1.78 14.86 12.99
C ALA A 32 1.00 13.97 13.97
N GLY A 33 -0.24 13.64 13.63
CA GLY A 33 -1.10 12.75 14.42
C GLY A 33 -0.57 11.32 14.48
N ALA A 34 -0.06 10.79 13.37
CA ALA A 34 0.53 9.46 13.31
C ALA A 34 1.81 9.38 14.17
N TRP A 35 2.69 10.38 14.06
CA TRP A 35 3.89 10.41 14.91
C TRP A 35 3.52 10.41 16.41
N LYS A 36 2.57 11.25 16.85
CA LYS A 36 2.12 11.29 18.25
C LYS A 36 1.64 9.92 18.75
N ARG A 37 0.97 9.14 17.89
CA ARG A 37 0.46 7.80 18.25
C ARG A 37 1.52 6.71 18.21
N LEU A 38 2.57 6.87 17.37
CA LEU A 38 3.56 5.82 17.11
C LEU A 38 4.89 6.04 17.83
N ARG A 39 5.18 7.24 18.33
CA ARG A 39 6.51 7.59 18.86
C ARG A 39 6.99 6.72 20.02
N ALA A 40 6.09 6.09 20.79
CA ALA A 40 6.46 5.24 21.91
C ALA A 40 6.71 3.77 21.50
N GLU A 41 5.87 3.21 20.63
CA GLU A 41 5.85 1.77 20.34
C GLU A 41 5.61 1.42 18.87
N GLY A 42 5.62 2.40 17.97
CA GLY A 42 5.37 2.18 16.55
C GLY A 42 6.64 2.01 15.72
N PRO A 43 6.49 1.71 14.43
CA PRO A 43 7.61 1.73 13.52
C PRO A 43 8.19 3.14 13.39
N VAL A 44 9.50 3.23 13.39
CA VAL A 44 10.20 4.50 13.16
C VAL A 44 10.00 4.92 11.71
N PHE A 45 9.70 6.20 11.48
CA PHE A 45 9.64 6.78 10.14
C PHE A 45 10.22 8.19 10.12
N ALA A 46 10.72 8.62 8.96
CA ALA A 46 11.09 9.99 8.69
C ALA A 46 10.15 10.57 7.63
N TRP A 47 9.71 11.80 7.84
CA TRP A 47 8.87 12.51 6.87
C TRP A 47 9.73 13.32 5.88
N LEU A 48 9.52 13.09 4.59
CA LEU A 48 10.20 13.80 3.50
C LEU A 48 9.34 14.99 3.09
N GLY A 49 9.49 16.12 3.77
CA GLY A 49 8.62 17.27 3.54
C GLY A 49 9.18 18.60 4.06
N ASP A 50 8.43 19.68 3.89
CA ASP A 50 8.79 20.99 4.42
C ASP A 50 8.28 21.14 5.86
N PRO A 51 9.16 21.25 6.87
CA PRO A 51 8.76 21.44 8.26
C PRO A 51 7.78 22.61 8.48
N ALA A 52 7.82 23.62 7.62
CA ALA A 52 6.89 24.77 7.69
C ALA A 52 5.42 24.41 7.45
N CYS A 53 5.13 23.22 6.88
CA CYS A 53 3.77 22.73 6.66
C CYS A 53 3.19 22.01 7.89
N LEU A 54 4.01 21.66 8.87
CA LEU A 54 3.57 20.94 10.07
C LEU A 54 2.82 21.86 11.04
N PRO A 55 1.92 21.31 11.87
CA PRO A 55 1.23 22.10 12.89
C PRO A 55 2.19 22.85 13.82
N ALA A 56 1.86 24.10 14.14
CA ALA A 56 2.68 24.95 15.01
C ALA A 56 2.92 24.31 16.38
N GLY A 57 4.15 24.45 16.89
CA GLY A 57 4.54 23.91 18.20
C GLY A 57 4.77 22.39 18.24
N MET A 58 4.72 21.70 17.10
CA MET A 58 5.08 20.30 17.03
C MET A 58 6.60 20.12 17.19
N PRO A 59 7.08 19.17 18.03
CA PRO A 59 8.49 18.84 18.10
C PRO A 59 8.96 18.22 16.77
N VAL A 60 9.90 18.87 16.11
CA VAL A 60 10.47 18.47 14.82
C VAL A 60 11.98 18.48 14.92
N GLN A 61 12.64 17.46 14.37
CA GLN A 61 14.08 17.40 14.22
C GLN A 61 14.42 17.16 12.75
N GLU A 62 15.05 18.14 12.11
CA GLU A 62 15.64 17.93 10.78
C GLU A 62 16.84 16.98 10.92
N ILE A 63 16.90 16.00 10.01
CA ILE A 63 17.96 15.00 9.91
C ILE A 63 18.56 15.02 8.50
N GLU A 64 19.82 14.62 8.36
CA GLU A 64 20.51 14.54 7.07
C GLU A 64 20.32 13.17 6.43
N GLU A 65 20.43 12.10 7.24
CA GLU A 65 20.29 10.73 6.81
C GLU A 65 19.08 10.07 7.47
N ILE A 66 18.37 9.21 6.71
CA ILE A 66 17.17 8.53 7.24
C ILE A 66 17.49 7.62 8.43
N GLY A 67 18.70 7.09 8.50
CA GLY A 67 19.19 6.26 9.62
C GLY A 67 19.17 6.96 10.96
N ASP A 68 19.32 8.30 10.98
CA ASP A 68 19.31 9.11 12.20
C ASP A 68 17.91 9.20 12.85
N ALA A 69 16.87 8.84 12.09
CA ALA A 69 15.49 8.93 12.56
C ALA A 69 15.27 8.17 13.87
N SER A 70 15.87 7.01 14.04
CA SER A 70 15.69 6.18 15.24
C SER A 70 16.16 6.85 16.53
N ALA A 71 17.19 7.70 16.44
CA ALA A 71 17.76 8.38 17.60
C ALA A 71 16.86 9.49 18.16
N VAL A 72 16.00 10.07 17.30
CA VAL A 72 15.20 11.25 17.66
C VAL A 72 13.70 10.97 17.71
N PHE A 73 13.23 9.85 17.16
CA PHE A 73 11.81 9.56 16.92
C PHE A 73 10.93 9.64 18.16
N ALA A 74 11.44 9.25 19.34
CA ALA A 74 10.67 9.29 20.59
C ALA A 74 10.36 10.72 21.04
N GLU A 75 11.26 11.68 20.76
CA GLU A 75 11.20 13.06 21.24
C GLU A 75 10.67 14.05 20.22
N ALA A 76 10.99 13.84 18.92
CA ALA A 76 10.61 14.71 17.83
C ALA A 76 10.33 13.93 16.54
N LEU A 77 9.49 14.48 15.65
CA LEU A 77 9.30 13.95 14.31
C LEU A 77 10.59 14.15 13.49
N PRO A 78 11.24 13.06 13.03
CA PRO A 78 12.38 13.18 12.12
C PRO A 78 11.92 13.68 10.77
N VAL A 79 12.54 14.71 10.23
CA VAL A 79 12.23 15.28 8.92
C VAL A 79 13.48 15.31 8.04
N LEU A 80 13.39 14.70 6.87
CA LEU A 80 14.30 14.91 5.75
C LEU A 80 13.78 16.12 4.97
N PRO A 81 14.39 17.31 5.10
CA PRO A 81 13.77 18.53 4.61
C PRO A 81 13.67 18.57 3.07
N MET A 82 12.49 18.98 2.60
CA MET A 82 12.13 19.20 1.20
C MET A 82 11.45 20.57 1.12
N ARG A 83 12.23 21.64 0.92
CA ARG A 83 11.71 23.01 0.96
C ARG A 83 10.83 23.32 -0.25
N LEU A 84 9.67 23.92 0.01
CA LEU A 84 8.71 24.32 -1.02
C LEU A 84 9.07 25.69 -1.60
N PRO A 85 8.92 25.87 -2.93
CA PRO A 85 9.23 27.14 -3.58
C PRO A 85 8.24 28.26 -3.23
N VAL A 86 6.99 27.91 -2.90
CA VAL A 86 5.98 28.90 -2.50
C VAL A 86 5.28 28.49 -1.20
N PRO A 87 4.85 29.48 -0.37
CA PRO A 87 4.14 29.20 0.88
C PRO A 87 2.85 28.42 0.66
N VAL A 88 2.53 27.52 1.58
CA VAL A 88 1.33 26.70 1.54
C VAL A 88 0.18 27.38 2.28
N ARG A 89 -1.02 27.34 1.67
CA ARG A 89 -2.29 27.60 2.33
C ARG A 89 -3.09 26.31 2.39
N ALA A 90 -3.47 25.88 3.57
CA ALA A 90 -4.26 24.67 3.74
C ALA A 90 -5.58 24.76 2.96
N GLY A 91 -5.91 23.72 2.21
CA GLY A 91 -7.08 23.66 1.33
C GLY A 91 -6.91 24.32 -0.05
N GLU A 92 -5.81 25.06 -0.28
CA GLU A 92 -5.57 25.80 -1.52
C GLU A 92 -4.26 25.28 -2.21
N PRO A 93 -4.33 24.18 -2.96
CA PRO A 93 -3.15 23.59 -3.57
C PRO A 93 -2.58 24.45 -4.69
N ASP A 94 -1.24 24.63 -4.71
CA ASP A 94 -0.52 25.39 -5.73
C ASP A 94 0.35 24.47 -6.59
N PRO A 95 0.16 24.45 -7.94
CA PRO A 95 1.00 23.68 -8.86
C PRO A 95 2.50 24.01 -8.80
N ALA A 96 2.89 25.20 -8.32
CA ALA A 96 4.29 25.57 -8.14
C ALA A 96 5.02 24.64 -7.15
N ASN A 97 4.30 24.03 -6.22
CA ASN A 97 4.84 23.06 -5.25
C ASN A 97 4.92 21.62 -5.79
N ALA A 98 4.36 21.35 -6.96
CA ALA A 98 4.20 19.99 -7.50
C ALA A 98 5.55 19.26 -7.69
N GLN A 99 6.58 19.97 -8.17
CA GLN A 99 7.88 19.32 -8.37
C GLN A 99 8.48 18.82 -7.06
N THR A 100 8.37 19.57 -5.97
CA THR A 100 8.85 19.12 -4.66
C THR A 100 8.06 17.90 -4.14
N VAL A 101 6.76 17.81 -4.44
CA VAL A 101 5.96 16.61 -4.14
C VAL A 101 6.48 15.39 -4.91
N ILE A 102 6.77 15.55 -6.21
CA ILE A 102 7.35 14.51 -7.07
C ILE A 102 8.73 14.09 -6.55
N ASP A 103 9.59 15.06 -6.23
CA ASP A 103 10.93 14.80 -5.69
C ASP A 103 10.89 14.07 -4.33
N SER A 104 9.91 14.38 -3.48
CA SER A 104 9.67 13.66 -2.22
C SER A 104 9.39 12.16 -2.45
N ILE A 105 8.58 11.85 -3.46
CA ILE A 105 8.29 10.45 -3.82
C ILE A 105 9.55 9.79 -4.38
N ALA A 106 10.24 10.43 -5.31
CA ALA A 106 11.44 9.89 -5.94
C ALA A 106 12.55 9.64 -4.92
N ARG A 107 12.77 10.58 -3.98
CA ARG A 107 13.74 10.43 -2.88
C ARG A 107 13.38 9.28 -1.96
N ALA A 108 12.11 9.13 -1.57
CA ALA A 108 11.66 8.03 -0.72
C ALA A 108 11.89 6.66 -1.38
N VAL A 109 11.56 6.54 -2.68
CA VAL A 109 11.84 5.33 -3.47
C VAL A 109 13.33 5.06 -3.57
N GLY A 110 14.14 6.08 -3.82
CA GLY A 110 15.61 5.98 -3.86
C GLY A 110 16.18 5.41 -2.56
N LEU A 111 15.73 5.93 -1.40
CA LEU A 111 16.13 5.43 -0.07
C LEU A 111 15.73 3.96 0.15
N ALA A 112 14.53 3.58 -0.23
CA ALA A 112 14.07 2.20 -0.09
C ALA A 112 14.83 1.24 -1.03
N ARG A 113 15.08 1.63 -2.27
CA ARG A 113 15.85 0.84 -3.23
C ARG A 113 17.32 0.68 -2.83
N ALA A 114 17.90 1.69 -2.21
CA ALA A 114 19.26 1.64 -1.67
C ALA A 114 19.37 0.82 -0.37
N GLY A 115 18.24 0.35 0.19
CA GLY A 115 18.22 -0.36 1.47
C GLY A 115 18.46 0.53 2.69
N ALA A 116 18.38 1.85 2.54
CA ALA A 116 18.47 2.82 3.64
C ALA A 116 17.13 2.97 4.38
N ALA A 117 16.00 2.79 3.68
CA ALA A 117 14.67 2.74 4.27
C ALA A 117 14.08 1.33 4.16
N GLY A 118 13.30 0.91 5.17
CA GLY A 118 12.59 -0.36 5.18
C GLY A 118 11.44 -0.44 4.16
N GLY A 119 10.89 0.70 3.78
CA GLY A 119 9.80 0.82 2.82
C GLY A 119 9.34 2.26 2.65
N VAL A 120 8.42 2.47 1.73
CA VAL A 120 7.81 3.76 1.43
C VAL A 120 6.35 3.77 1.88
N VAL A 121 5.97 4.79 2.63
CA VAL A 121 4.57 5.10 2.92
C VAL A 121 4.23 6.42 2.23
N THR A 122 3.16 6.45 1.43
CA THR A 122 2.84 7.68 0.70
C THR A 122 1.63 8.39 1.29
N ASN A 123 1.81 9.66 1.65
CA ASN A 123 0.68 10.56 1.91
C ASN A 123 -0.10 10.83 0.62
N PRO A 124 -1.39 11.20 0.72
CA PRO A 124 -2.23 11.48 -0.43
C PRO A 124 -1.72 12.63 -1.30
N ILE A 125 -1.79 12.48 -2.62
CA ILE A 125 -1.49 13.55 -3.59
C ILE A 125 -2.74 13.95 -4.37
N SER A 126 -2.73 15.16 -4.90
CA SER A 126 -3.73 15.62 -5.85
C SER A 126 -3.28 15.35 -7.29
N LYS A 127 -3.87 14.34 -7.93
CA LYS A 127 -3.62 14.04 -9.34
C LYS A 127 -3.89 15.26 -10.25
N ALA A 128 -4.91 16.05 -9.93
CA ALA A 128 -5.28 17.23 -10.70
C ALA A 128 -4.20 18.33 -10.62
N VAL A 129 -3.61 18.55 -9.44
CA VAL A 129 -2.54 19.51 -9.24
C VAL A 129 -1.27 19.07 -9.96
N LEU A 130 -0.86 17.82 -9.81
CA LEU A 130 0.33 17.28 -10.47
C LEU A 130 0.19 17.30 -12.00
N ARG A 131 -0.98 16.98 -12.56
CA ARG A 131 -1.23 17.08 -14.02
C ARG A 131 -1.09 18.50 -14.53
N ARG A 132 -1.55 19.52 -13.80
CA ARG A 132 -1.36 20.94 -14.17
C ARG A 132 0.12 21.33 -14.22
N ALA A 133 0.95 20.67 -13.42
CA ALA A 133 2.39 20.86 -13.43
C ALA A 133 3.13 19.96 -14.45
N GLY A 134 2.40 19.25 -15.32
CA GLY A 134 2.99 18.41 -16.37
C GLY A 134 3.35 16.98 -15.95
N PHE A 135 2.90 16.50 -14.78
CA PHE A 135 3.14 15.12 -14.34
C PHE A 135 2.45 14.11 -15.28
N PRO A 136 3.22 13.20 -15.93
CA PRO A 136 2.70 12.38 -17.01
C PRO A 136 1.95 11.12 -16.56
N HIS A 137 2.08 10.73 -15.27
CA HIS A 137 1.53 9.47 -14.79
C HIS A 137 0.07 9.59 -14.34
N PRO A 138 -0.74 8.53 -14.45
CA PRO A 138 -2.13 8.49 -13.95
C PRO A 138 -2.23 8.63 -12.44
N GLY A 139 -1.20 8.16 -11.71
CA GLY A 139 -1.19 8.19 -10.25
C GLY A 139 0.12 7.75 -9.61
N HIS A 140 0.09 7.52 -8.30
CA HIS A 140 1.24 7.04 -7.52
C HIS A 140 1.77 5.70 -8.03
N THR A 141 0.88 4.76 -8.29
CA THR A 141 1.22 3.36 -8.52
C THR A 141 2.08 3.19 -9.76
N GLU A 142 1.67 3.80 -10.87
CA GLU A 142 2.40 3.77 -12.14
C GLU A 142 3.73 4.52 -12.03
N PHE A 143 3.75 5.66 -11.34
CA PHE A 143 4.99 6.42 -11.11
C PHE A 143 5.99 5.63 -10.26
N LEU A 144 5.53 4.97 -9.20
CA LEU A 144 6.38 4.13 -8.36
C LEU A 144 6.94 2.92 -9.13
N ALA A 145 6.13 2.29 -9.99
CA ALA A 145 6.57 1.19 -10.83
C ALA A 145 7.67 1.64 -11.83
N GLU A 146 7.53 2.83 -12.41
CA GLU A 146 8.55 3.42 -13.26
C GLU A 146 9.85 3.72 -12.49
N LEU A 147 9.77 4.39 -11.34
CA LEU A 147 10.93 4.65 -10.47
C LEU A 147 11.64 3.35 -10.02
N CYS A 148 10.89 2.26 -9.93
CA CYS A 148 11.40 0.94 -9.59
C CYS A 148 11.87 0.13 -10.82
N HIS A 149 11.69 0.62 -12.05
CA HIS A 149 12.01 -0.06 -13.31
C HIS A 149 11.23 -1.38 -13.52
N VAL A 150 9.98 -1.42 -13.05
CA VAL A 150 9.08 -2.58 -13.18
C VAL A 150 7.67 -2.17 -13.65
N PRO A 151 7.53 -1.33 -14.69
CA PRO A 151 6.22 -0.87 -15.14
C PRO A 151 5.34 -2.06 -15.57
N GLY A 152 4.05 -2.02 -15.21
CA GLY A 152 3.09 -3.07 -15.52
C GLY A 152 3.14 -4.31 -14.63
N ARG A 153 3.98 -4.32 -13.59
CA ARG A 153 4.03 -5.41 -12.59
C ARG A 153 3.34 -5.07 -11.28
N GLU A 154 2.94 -3.84 -11.15
CA GLU A 154 2.24 -3.35 -9.96
C GLU A 154 0.84 -3.94 -9.84
N VAL A 155 0.53 -4.51 -8.69
CA VAL A 155 -0.79 -5.04 -8.36
C VAL A 155 -1.30 -4.33 -7.10
N MET A 156 -2.53 -3.82 -7.18
CA MET A 156 -3.20 -3.20 -6.05
C MET A 156 -3.74 -4.26 -5.10
N MET A 157 -3.42 -4.15 -3.82
CA MET A 157 -4.10 -4.87 -2.75
C MET A 157 -4.66 -3.86 -1.76
N LEU A 158 -5.89 -4.05 -1.33
CA LEU A 158 -6.40 -3.41 -0.13
C LEU A 158 -6.38 -4.45 1.01
N ALA A 159 -5.71 -4.11 2.11
CA ALA A 159 -5.46 -5.02 3.22
C ALA A 159 -5.95 -4.44 4.54
N SER A 160 -6.62 -5.24 5.34
CA SER A 160 -6.91 -4.98 6.75
C SER A 160 -6.66 -6.26 7.57
N PRO A 161 -6.66 -6.18 8.91
CA PRO A 161 -6.62 -7.39 9.75
C PRO A 161 -7.72 -8.40 9.47
N MET A 162 -8.86 -7.96 8.91
CA MET A 162 -10.03 -8.79 8.67
C MET A 162 -10.07 -9.43 7.28
N LEU A 163 -9.44 -8.81 6.26
CA LEU A 163 -9.55 -9.24 4.87
C LEU A 163 -8.45 -8.61 4.01
N ARG A 164 -7.92 -9.35 3.04
CA ARG A 164 -7.10 -8.84 1.94
C ARG A 164 -7.81 -9.09 0.63
N VAL A 165 -7.95 -8.04 -0.20
CA VAL A 165 -8.60 -8.12 -1.50
C VAL A 165 -7.71 -7.54 -2.58
N VAL A 166 -7.74 -8.16 -3.76
CA VAL A 166 -6.93 -7.79 -4.91
C VAL A 166 -7.85 -7.71 -6.13
N PRO A 167 -8.18 -6.52 -6.61
CA PRO A 167 -8.93 -6.38 -7.86
C PRO A 167 -8.03 -6.66 -9.07
N VAL A 168 -8.50 -7.49 -9.99
CA VAL A 168 -7.83 -7.78 -11.28
C VAL A 168 -7.93 -6.58 -12.20
N THR A 169 -9.12 -5.98 -12.30
CA THR A 169 -9.34 -4.73 -13.03
C THR A 169 -9.63 -3.59 -12.05
N ILE A 170 -8.98 -2.42 -12.27
CA ILE A 170 -9.10 -1.23 -11.43
C ILE A 170 -9.46 -0.01 -12.29
N HIS A 171 -10.02 1.03 -11.71
CA HIS A 171 -10.22 2.38 -12.28
C HIS A 171 -10.73 2.44 -13.74
N VAL A 172 -11.47 1.45 -14.17
CA VAL A 172 -12.14 1.37 -15.49
C VAL A 172 -13.64 1.20 -15.29
N SER A 173 -14.43 1.47 -16.36
CA SER A 173 -15.86 1.21 -16.28
C SER A 173 -16.13 -0.31 -16.16
N LEU A 174 -17.29 -0.70 -15.60
CA LEU A 174 -17.67 -2.13 -15.56
C LEU A 174 -17.68 -2.76 -16.94
N ARG A 175 -18.08 -2.03 -17.99
CA ARG A 175 -18.06 -2.52 -19.36
C ARG A 175 -16.64 -2.82 -19.81
N ASP A 176 -15.75 -1.85 -19.65
CA ASP A 176 -14.33 -2.04 -19.98
C ASP A 176 -13.69 -3.15 -19.15
N ALA A 177 -14.07 -3.27 -17.87
CA ALA A 177 -13.59 -4.36 -17.01
C ALA A 177 -13.95 -5.75 -17.56
N LEU A 178 -15.18 -5.91 -18.09
CA LEU A 178 -15.61 -7.15 -18.71
C LEU A 178 -14.84 -7.42 -20.01
N ASP A 179 -14.67 -6.39 -20.83
CA ASP A 179 -14.00 -6.51 -22.14
C ASP A 179 -12.48 -6.74 -21.99
N MET A 180 -11.87 -6.28 -20.90
CA MET A 180 -10.43 -6.43 -20.62
C MET A 180 -10.08 -7.74 -19.92
N LEU A 181 -11.02 -8.33 -19.18
CA LEU A 181 -10.73 -9.48 -18.31
C LEU A 181 -10.34 -10.70 -19.15
N ASP A 182 -9.09 -11.12 -18.99
CA ASP A 182 -8.56 -12.30 -19.65
C ASP A 182 -7.80 -13.22 -18.68
N GLU A 183 -7.42 -14.41 -19.15
CA GLU A 183 -6.68 -15.40 -18.40
C GLU A 183 -5.32 -14.84 -17.92
N ALA A 184 -4.61 -14.09 -18.77
CA ALA A 184 -3.28 -13.59 -18.47
C ALA A 184 -3.31 -12.61 -17.30
N MET A 185 -4.28 -11.69 -17.27
CA MET A 185 -4.46 -10.75 -16.16
C MET A 185 -4.74 -11.46 -14.84
N ILE A 186 -5.64 -12.44 -14.82
CA ILE A 186 -5.97 -13.21 -13.62
C ILE A 186 -4.74 -13.96 -13.11
N VAL A 187 -4.04 -14.65 -14.00
CA VAL A 187 -2.88 -15.47 -13.66
C VAL A 187 -1.72 -14.62 -13.13
N GLU A 188 -1.37 -13.52 -13.80
CA GLU A 188 -0.29 -12.64 -13.36
C GLU A 188 -0.62 -11.93 -12.03
N THR A 189 -1.87 -11.49 -11.85
CA THR A 189 -2.33 -10.91 -10.59
C THR A 189 -2.25 -11.92 -9.45
N ALA A 190 -2.66 -13.17 -9.68
CA ALA A 190 -2.60 -14.25 -8.69
C ALA A 190 -1.15 -14.60 -8.31
N ARG A 191 -0.25 -14.73 -9.30
CA ARG A 191 1.19 -15.00 -9.08
C ARG A 191 1.84 -13.91 -8.25
N THR A 192 1.64 -12.64 -8.64
CA THR A 192 2.17 -11.48 -7.92
C THR A 192 1.64 -11.43 -6.49
N THR A 193 0.35 -11.74 -6.30
CA THR A 193 -0.27 -11.81 -4.98
C THR A 193 0.33 -12.92 -4.14
N ALA A 194 0.45 -14.14 -4.65
CA ALA A 194 1.02 -15.27 -3.92
C ALA A 194 2.48 -15.02 -3.52
N GLN A 195 3.29 -14.47 -4.43
CA GLN A 195 4.68 -14.10 -4.13
C GLN A 195 4.78 -13.05 -3.02
N ALA A 196 3.93 -12.01 -3.08
CA ALA A 196 3.90 -10.97 -2.05
C ALA A 196 3.42 -11.51 -0.70
N LEU A 197 2.40 -12.36 -0.66
CA LEU A 197 1.94 -13.02 0.57
C LEU A 197 3.05 -13.84 1.22
N LYS A 198 3.83 -14.55 0.44
CA LYS A 198 4.98 -15.32 0.93
C LYS A 198 6.11 -14.43 1.42
N ARG A 199 6.58 -13.52 0.57
CA ARG A 199 7.77 -12.69 0.83
C ARG A 199 7.51 -11.60 1.85
N ASP A 200 6.40 -10.87 1.70
CA ASP A 200 6.14 -9.64 2.45
C ASP A 200 5.20 -9.87 3.65
N PHE A 201 4.22 -10.77 3.53
CA PHE A 201 3.31 -11.10 4.63
C PHE A 201 3.77 -12.31 5.46
N GLY A 202 4.86 -12.98 5.07
CA GLY A 202 5.42 -14.12 5.80
C GLY A 202 4.55 -15.39 5.78
N ILE A 203 3.62 -15.51 4.83
CA ILE A 203 2.72 -16.65 4.70
C ILE A 203 3.39 -17.72 3.83
N ALA A 204 3.97 -18.75 4.44
CA ALA A 204 4.77 -19.74 3.74
C ALA A 204 4.01 -20.47 2.62
N SER A 205 2.72 -20.74 2.81
CA SER A 205 1.85 -21.42 1.85
C SER A 205 0.58 -20.60 1.64
N PRO A 206 0.61 -19.54 0.80
CA PRO A 206 -0.52 -18.66 0.59
C PRO A 206 -1.70 -19.37 -0.07
N ARG A 207 -2.90 -19.16 0.46
CA ARG A 207 -4.18 -19.65 -0.07
C ARG A 207 -4.90 -18.51 -0.74
N LEU A 208 -5.21 -18.64 -2.01
CA LEU A 208 -5.93 -17.64 -2.78
C LEU A 208 -7.37 -18.08 -3.04
N ALA A 209 -8.32 -17.17 -2.90
CA ALA A 209 -9.70 -17.36 -3.34
C ALA A 209 -9.98 -16.47 -4.54
N ILE A 210 -10.41 -17.05 -5.66
CA ILE A 210 -10.79 -16.30 -6.87
C ILE A 210 -12.30 -16.19 -6.92
N ALA A 211 -12.79 -14.95 -6.98
CA ALA A 211 -14.22 -14.66 -7.12
C ALA A 211 -14.72 -15.03 -8.52
N GLY A 212 -15.97 -15.48 -8.62
CA GLY A 212 -16.68 -15.46 -9.87
C GLY A 212 -17.00 -14.03 -10.31
N LEU A 213 -17.25 -13.83 -11.59
CA LEU A 213 -17.69 -12.55 -12.15
C LEU A 213 -19.21 -12.40 -12.03
N ASN A 214 -19.92 -13.46 -12.43
CA ASN A 214 -21.37 -13.49 -12.51
C ASN A 214 -22.04 -13.95 -11.21
N PRO A 215 -23.34 -13.67 -11.00
CA PRO A 215 -24.10 -14.19 -9.87
C PRO A 215 -23.96 -15.71 -9.76
N HIS A 216 -23.79 -16.21 -8.52
CA HIS A 216 -23.59 -17.64 -8.20
C HIS A 216 -22.42 -18.27 -9.00
N ALA A 217 -21.39 -17.46 -9.34
CA ALA A 217 -20.26 -17.88 -10.15
C ALA A 217 -20.72 -18.53 -11.49
N GLY A 218 -21.69 -17.88 -12.16
CA GLY A 218 -22.19 -18.25 -13.48
C GLY A 218 -23.18 -19.43 -13.54
N GLU A 219 -23.46 -20.12 -12.40
CA GLU A 219 -24.41 -21.24 -12.31
C GLU A 219 -24.25 -22.24 -13.47
N GLY A 220 -23.06 -22.72 -13.72
CA GLY A 220 -22.77 -23.65 -14.82
C GLY A 220 -22.96 -23.06 -16.23
N GLY A 221 -22.89 -21.73 -16.36
CA GLY A 221 -23.02 -21.00 -17.65
C GLY A 221 -24.43 -20.48 -17.92
N MET A 222 -25.36 -20.62 -16.98
CA MET A 222 -26.72 -20.07 -17.16
C MET A 222 -26.78 -18.56 -16.95
N MET A 223 -25.85 -17.98 -16.16
CA MET A 223 -25.79 -16.54 -15.85
C MET A 223 -24.55 -15.85 -16.45
N GLY A 224 -23.95 -16.44 -17.46
CA GLY A 224 -22.71 -15.96 -18.08
C GLY A 224 -21.73 -17.12 -18.26
N ARG A 225 -20.74 -16.93 -19.11
CA ARG A 225 -19.78 -17.98 -19.47
C ARG A 225 -18.34 -17.63 -19.11
N GLU A 226 -18.10 -16.46 -18.54
CA GLU A 226 -16.78 -15.94 -18.18
C GLU A 226 -16.07 -16.85 -17.17
N GLU A 227 -16.83 -17.47 -16.27
CA GLU A 227 -16.27 -18.48 -15.37
C GLU A 227 -15.73 -19.69 -16.15
N ILE A 228 -16.49 -20.20 -17.11
CA ILE A 228 -16.12 -21.38 -17.89
C ILE A 228 -14.99 -21.06 -18.88
N GLU A 229 -15.06 -19.89 -19.52
CA GLU A 229 -14.19 -19.53 -20.63
C GLU A 229 -12.88 -18.87 -20.19
N THR A 230 -12.85 -18.23 -19.01
CA THR A 230 -11.72 -17.43 -18.55
C THR A 230 -11.26 -17.80 -17.12
N ILE A 231 -12.16 -17.79 -16.12
CA ILE A 231 -11.76 -17.88 -14.71
C ILE A 231 -11.34 -19.31 -14.34
N ILE A 232 -12.11 -20.32 -14.75
CA ILE A 232 -11.77 -21.74 -14.46
C ILE A 232 -10.43 -22.13 -15.12
N PRO A 233 -10.19 -21.84 -16.42
CA PRO A 233 -8.89 -22.10 -17.03
C PRO A 233 -7.73 -21.43 -16.28
N SER A 234 -7.92 -20.17 -15.84
CA SER A 234 -6.91 -19.45 -15.02
C SER A 234 -6.61 -20.19 -13.73
N ILE A 235 -7.64 -20.65 -13.01
CA ILE A 235 -7.50 -21.40 -11.76
C ILE A 235 -6.78 -22.73 -11.98
N GLU A 236 -7.16 -23.47 -13.04
CA GLU A 236 -6.52 -24.75 -13.38
C GLU A 236 -5.04 -24.58 -13.70
N ARG A 237 -4.68 -23.52 -14.44
CA ARG A 237 -3.29 -23.16 -14.72
C ARG A 237 -2.51 -22.86 -13.45
N LEU A 238 -3.06 -22.02 -12.55
CA LEU A 238 -2.40 -21.69 -11.29
C LEU A 238 -2.19 -22.91 -10.39
N ARG A 239 -3.18 -23.82 -10.34
CA ARG A 239 -3.06 -25.08 -9.61
C ARG A 239 -1.98 -26.00 -10.21
N ALA A 240 -1.89 -26.07 -11.53
CA ALA A 240 -0.82 -26.82 -12.22
C ALA A 240 0.57 -26.26 -11.93
N GLU A 241 0.67 -24.97 -11.60
CA GLU A 241 1.90 -24.31 -11.15
C GLU A 241 2.18 -24.52 -9.65
N GLY A 242 1.31 -25.22 -8.93
CA GLY A 242 1.47 -25.55 -7.50
C GLY A 242 0.93 -24.49 -6.54
N LEU A 243 0.14 -23.52 -7.00
CA LEU A 243 -0.50 -22.56 -6.11
C LEU A 243 -1.77 -23.15 -5.48
N ASP A 244 -2.00 -22.86 -4.20
CA ASP A 244 -3.26 -23.19 -3.52
C ASP A 244 -4.34 -22.14 -3.87
N VAL A 245 -5.17 -22.48 -4.82
CA VAL A 245 -6.20 -21.58 -5.37
C VAL A 245 -7.56 -22.23 -5.30
N GLN A 246 -8.52 -21.54 -4.70
CA GLN A 246 -9.93 -21.94 -4.61
C GLN A 246 -10.78 -21.06 -5.53
N GLY A 247 -11.85 -21.62 -6.06
CA GLY A 247 -12.81 -20.86 -6.88
C GLY A 247 -13.24 -21.58 -8.16
N PRO A 248 -14.03 -20.89 -9.01
CA PRO A 248 -14.59 -19.56 -8.77
C PRO A 248 -15.60 -19.58 -7.61
N MET A 249 -15.44 -18.67 -6.65
CA MET A 249 -16.34 -18.58 -5.50
C MET A 249 -17.45 -17.55 -5.75
N PRO A 250 -18.72 -17.84 -5.37
CA PRO A 250 -19.77 -16.83 -5.44
C PRO A 250 -19.45 -15.62 -4.57
N PRO A 251 -19.41 -14.38 -5.12
CA PRO A 251 -19.01 -13.19 -4.38
C PRO A 251 -19.91 -12.82 -3.21
N ASP A 252 -21.18 -13.18 -3.27
CA ASP A 252 -22.17 -12.94 -2.21
C ASP A 252 -21.91 -13.74 -0.92
N THR A 253 -21.17 -14.83 -0.99
CA THR A 253 -20.89 -15.71 0.16
C THR A 253 -19.42 -15.79 0.52
N MET A 254 -18.48 -15.51 -0.40
CA MET A 254 -17.05 -15.69 -0.14
C MET A 254 -16.48 -14.77 0.95
N PHE A 255 -17.14 -13.64 1.24
CA PHE A 255 -16.68 -12.68 2.26
C PHE A 255 -17.31 -12.90 3.65
N THR A 256 -18.11 -13.94 3.84
CA THR A 256 -18.61 -14.32 5.17
C THR A 256 -17.44 -14.70 6.09
N GLN A 257 -17.63 -14.57 7.41
CA GLN A 257 -16.57 -14.87 8.37
C GLN A 257 -15.98 -16.27 8.17
N THR A 258 -16.82 -17.29 8.07
CA THR A 258 -16.37 -18.67 7.87
C THR A 258 -15.65 -18.89 6.54
N ALA A 259 -16.04 -18.19 5.49
CA ALA A 259 -15.36 -18.30 4.20
C ALA A 259 -13.96 -17.67 4.25
N ARG A 260 -13.82 -16.50 4.88
CA ARG A 260 -12.54 -15.77 5.02
C ARG A 260 -11.46 -16.54 5.78
N GLU A 261 -11.83 -17.49 6.65
CA GLU A 261 -10.87 -18.35 7.36
C GLU A 261 -10.17 -19.37 6.45
N ARG A 262 -10.67 -19.56 5.22
CA ARG A 262 -10.18 -20.57 4.27
C ARG A 262 -9.14 -20.03 3.29
N TYR A 263 -8.93 -18.72 3.21
CA TYR A 263 -7.97 -18.11 2.31
C TYR A 263 -7.24 -16.92 2.95
N ASP A 264 -6.14 -16.52 2.36
CA ASP A 264 -5.28 -15.45 2.86
C ASP A 264 -5.47 -14.15 2.07
N ALA A 265 -5.90 -14.24 0.80
CA ALA A 265 -6.34 -13.12 -0.02
C ALA A 265 -7.42 -13.55 -1.02
N ALA A 266 -8.33 -12.62 -1.33
CA ALA A 266 -9.37 -12.77 -2.34
C ALA A 266 -9.02 -11.98 -3.60
N LEU A 267 -8.94 -12.65 -4.76
CA LEU A 267 -8.87 -12.00 -6.06
C LEU A 267 -10.28 -11.76 -6.57
N CYS A 268 -10.56 -10.53 -6.93
CA CYS A 268 -11.86 -10.04 -7.39
C CYS A 268 -11.72 -9.53 -8.82
N MET A 269 -12.72 -9.76 -9.65
CA MET A 269 -12.63 -9.45 -11.08
C MET A 269 -12.63 -7.95 -11.35
N TYR A 270 -13.29 -7.16 -10.49
CA TYR A 270 -13.39 -5.70 -10.65
C TYR A 270 -13.32 -4.96 -9.32
N HIS A 271 -13.08 -3.67 -9.41
CA HIS A 271 -12.79 -2.77 -8.28
C HIS A 271 -13.79 -2.88 -7.13
N ASP A 272 -15.10 -2.69 -7.38
CA ASP A 272 -16.09 -2.63 -6.30
C ASP A 272 -16.38 -4.01 -5.69
N GLN A 273 -16.22 -5.10 -6.46
CA GLN A 273 -16.29 -6.46 -5.93
C GLN A 273 -15.23 -6.70 -4.84
N ALA A 274 -14.06 -6.08 -4.99
CA ALA A 274 -12.98 -6.14 -4.01
C ALA A 274 -13.22 -5.17 -2.84
N LEU A 275 -13.49 -3.90 -3.15
CA LEU A 275 -13.41 -2.83 -2.15
C LEU A 275 -14.65 -2.74 -1.26
N ILE A 276 -15.84 -3.03 -1.77
CA ILE A 276 -17.07 -2.98 -0.97
C ILE A 276 -16.99 -3.90 0.26
N PRO A 277 -16.64 -5.19 0.13
CA PRO A 277 -16.55 -6.08 1.28
C PRO A 277 -15.57 -5.59 2.35
N LEU A 278 -14.36 -5.20 1.93
CA LEU A 278 -13.34 -4.77 2.88
C LEU A 278 -13.74 -3.47 3.58
N LYS A 279 -14.22 -2.47 2.84
CA LYS A 279 -14.65 -1.19 3.41
C LYS A 279 -15.87 -1.33 4.31
N THR A 280 -16.74 -2.28 4.04
CA THR A 280 -17.87 -2.59 4.91
C THR A 280 -17.42 -3.24 6.22
N LEU A 281 -16.41 -4.09 6.16
CA LEU A 281 -15.90 -4.80 7.33
C LEU A 281 -14.97 -3.93 8.19
N ASP A 282 -14.07 -3.17 7.57
CA ASP A 282 -12.98 -2.48 8.28
C ASP A 282 -12.43 -1.28 7.50
N MET A 283 -13.25 -0.27 7.30
CA MET A 283 -12.85 0.93 6.56
C MET A 283 -11.68 1.68 7.22
N ALA A 284 -11.67 1.73 8.56
CA ALA A 284 -10.71 2.54 9.31
C ALA A 284 -9.27 2.01 9.22
N ASN A 285 -9.09 0.70 9.06
CA ASN A 285 -7.79 0.05 8.99
C ASN A 285 -7.44 -0.45 7.58
N GLY A 286 -8.24 -0.09 6.58
CA GLY A 286 -7.94 -0.38 5.19
C GLY A 286 -6.66 0.31 4.73
N VAL A 287 -5.69 -0.46 4.26
CA VAL A 287 -4.38 0.00 3.77
C VAL A 287 -4.22 -0.42 2.32
N ASN A 288 -3.91 0.54 1.47
CA ASN A 288 -3.52 0.26 0.10
C ASN A 288 -2.06 -0.20 0.07
N VAL A 289 -1.82 -1.39 -0.47
CA VAL A 289 -0.49 -1.99 -0.65
C VAL A 289 -0.24 -2.16 -2.14
N THR A 290 0.91 -1.70 -2.63
CA THR A 290 1.32 -1.97 -4.01
C THR A 290 2.23 -3.18 -4.02
N LEU A 291 1.73 -4.29 -4.52
CA LEU A 291 2.48 -5.52 -4.74
C LEU A 291 3.29 -5.45 -6.04
N GLY A 292 4.21 -6.40 -6.25
CA GLY A 292 5.01 -6.47 -7.48
C GLY A 292 6.22 -5.53 -7.53
N LEU A 293 6.33 -4.60 -6.58
CA LEU A 293 7.48 -3.69 -6.47
C LEU A 293 8.67 -4.37 -5.76
N PRO A 294 9.92 -3.99 -6.10
CA PRO A 294 11.12 -4.44 -5.37
C PRO A 294 11.21 -3.82 -3.96
N ILE A 295 10.39 -2.85 -3.65
CA ILE A 295 10.29 -2.17 -2.33
C ILE A 295 8.93 -2.44 -1.68
N VAL A 296 8.85 -2.32 -0.36
CA VAL A 296 7.56 -2.25 0.34
C VAL A 296 6.93 -0.89 0.07
N ARG A 297 5.66 -0.88 -0.34
CA ARG A 297 4.90 0.36 -0.45
C ARG A 297 3.49 0.21 0.11
N THR A 298 3.12 1.12 1.01
CA THR A 298 1.77 1.24 1.55
C THR A 298 1.27 2.68 1.47
N SER A 299 -0.03 2.86 1.59
CA SER A 299 -0.65 4.18 1.76
C SER A 299 -2.00 4.08 2.46
N PRO A 300 -2.46 5.17 3.11
CA PRO A 300 -3.85 5.29 3.52
C PRO A 300 -4.79 5.21 2.31
N ASP A 301 -6.02 4.75 2.55
CA ASP A 301 -7.06 4.62 1.52
C ASP A 301 -8.04 5.81 1.52
N HIS A 302 -7.49 7.04 1.52
CA HIS A 302 -8.24 8.27 1.38
C HIS A 302 -7.45 9.31 0.56
N GLY A 303 -8.11 10.37 0.13
CA GLY A 303 -7.51 11.47 -0.65
C GLY A 303 -6.95 12.60 0.20
N THR A 304 -6.65 13.70 -0.47
CA THR A 304 -6.06 14.92 0.12
C THR A 304 -6.99 15.69 1.05
N ALA A 305 -8.30 15.50 0.94
CA ALA A 305 -9.34 16.11 1.77
C ALA A 305 -9.11 17.61 2.05
N PHE A 306 -8.97 18.39 0.97
CA PHE A 306 -8.69 19.84 1.03
C PHE A 306 -9.72 20.63 1.83
N ASP A 307 -10.96 20.17 1.85
CA ASP A 307 -12.09 20.79 2.57
C ASP A 307 -11.88 20.82 4.10
N ILE A 308 -11.12 19.90 4.66
CA ILE A 308 -10.83 19.83 6.10
C ILE A 308 -9.37 20.14 6.45
N ALA A 309 -8.50 20.37 5.46
CA ALA A 309 -7.09 20.65 5.68
C ALA A 309 -6.91 21.94 6.52
N GLY A 310 -5.97 21.92 7.46
CA GLY A 310 -5.68 23.05 8.37
C GLY A 310 -6.70 23.24 9.50
N LYS A 311 -7.72 22.39 9.60
CA LYS A 311 -8.77 22.52 10.64
C LYS A 311 -8.51 21.69 11.90
N GLY A 312 -7.48 20.86 11.92
CA GLY A 312 -7.13 20.01 13.08
C GLY A 312 -8.12 18.87 13.35
N VAL A 313 -8.94 18.49 12.37
CA VAL A 313 -9.98 17.44 12.49
C VAL A 313 -9.65 16.17 11.69
N ALA A 314 -8.54 16.19 10.93
CA ALA A 314 -8.14 15.02 10.13
C ALA A 314 -7.72 13.85 11.03
N GLU A 315 -8.36 12.70 10.81
CA GLU A 315 -8.11 11.48 11.60
C GLU A 315 -6.91 10.70 11.04
N PRO A 316 -5.82 10.48 11.80
CA PRO A 316 -4.61 9.83 11.29
C PRO A 316 -4.69 8.30 11.27
N GLN A 317 -5.80 7.65 11.64
CA GLN A 317 -5.89 6.21 11.84
C GLN A 317 -5.46 5.41 10.61
N SER A 318 -5.89 5.79 9.41
CA SER A 318 -5.53 5.10 8.18
C SER A 318 -4.02 5.20 7.87
N LEU A 319 -3.39 6.36 8.15
CA LEU A 319 -1.93 6.50 8.02
C LEU A 319 -1.18 5.68 9.06
N VAL A 320 -1.68 5.63 10.31
CA VAL A 320 -1.12 4.77 11.36
C VAL A 320 -1.17 3.30 10.94
N ALA A 321 -2.30 2.85 10.39
CA ALA A 321 -2.44 1.49 9.87
C ALA A 321 -1.44 1.22 8.72
N ALA A 322 -1.30 2.17 7.79
CA ALA A 322 -0.36 2.06 6.67
C ALA A 322 1.10 1.98 7.14
N LEU A 323 1.50 2.79 8.13
CA LEU A 323 2.85 2.76 8.72
C LEU A 323 3.11 1.44 9.46
N ARG A 324 2.16 0.96 10.27
CA ARG A 324 2.30 -0.32 10.98
C ARG A 324 2.45 -1.49 10.01
N LEU A 325 1.59 -1.56 9.01
CA LEU A 325 1.67 -2.60 8.00
C LEU A 325 2.99 -2.51 7.21
N ALA A 326 3.44 -1.31 6.82
CA ALA A 326 4.74 -1.15 6.16
C ALA A 326 5.90 -1.67 7.00
N GLY A 327 5.89 -1.40 8.32
CA GLY A 327 6.90 -1.91 9.25
C GLY A 327 6.89 -3.44 9.33
N GLU A 328 5.72 -4.06 9.40
CA GLU A 328 5.56 -5.52 9.38
C GLU A 328 6.07 -6.13 8.07
N LEU A 329 5.65 -5.60 6.93
CA LEU A 329 6.08 -6.07 5.62
C LEU A 329 7.60 -5.92 5.41
N ALA A 330 8.17 -4.81 5.87
CA ALA A 330 9.61 -4.56 5.80
C ALA A 330 10.40 -5.56 6.66
N HIS A 331 9.92 -5.86 7.86
CA HIS A 331 10.51 -6.87 8.73
C HIS A 331 10.45 -8.26 8.08
N ASN A 332 9.29 -8.68 7.60
CA ASN A 332 9.11 -9.97 6.96
C ASN A 332 10.01 -10.12 5.74
N ARG A 333 10.14 -9.09 4.92
CA ARG A 333 11.03 -9.10 3.75
C ARG A 333 12.50 -9.26 4.12
N GLN A 334 12.94 -8.74 5.26
CA GLN A 334 14.30 -8.97 5.77
C GLN A 334 14.51 -10.41 6.24
N VAL A 335 13.48 -11.03 6.82
CA VAL A 335 13.51 -12.39 7.36
C VAL A 335 13.36 -13.43 6.25
N PHE A 336 12.37 -13.27 5.38
CA PHE A 336 11.97 -14.29 4.39
C PHE A 336 12.49 -14.00 2.98
N GLY A 337 12.79 -12.73 2.65
CA GLY A 337 13.24 -12.33 1.31
C GLY A 337 14.67 -12.77 0.94
N LYS A 338 15.47 -13.24 1.90
CA LYS A 338 16.84 -13.71 1.66
C LYS A 338 16.93 -15.13 1.07
N GLY A 339 15.80 -15.82 0.91
CA GLY A 339 15.75 -17.20 0.42
C GLY A 339 15.60 -17.40 -1.09
N GLU A 340 15.34 -16.34 -1.87
CA GLU A 340 15.03 -16.46 -3.31
C GLU A 340 16.13 -15.91 -4.24
N GLY A 341 17.32 -15.61 -3.72
CA GLY A 341 18.45 -15.03 -4.46
C GLY A 341 19.76 -15.81 -4.34
N ALA A 342 19.69 -17.17 -4.24
CA ALA A 342 20.87 -18.01 -4.30
C ALA A 342 20.73 -19.04 -5.42
#